data_d2b13c1dd931c1628cd087ce2a909987
#
_entry.id   d2b13c1dd931c1628cd087ce2a909987
#
_cell.length_a   1.000
_cell.length_b   1.000
_cell.length_c   1.000
_cell.angle_alpha   90.00
_cell.angle_beta   90.00
_cell.angle_gamma   90.00
#
_symmetry.space_group_name_H-M   'P 1'
#
loop_
_entity.id
_entity.type
_entity.pdbx_description
1 polymer ?
#
loop_
_entity_poly.entity_id
_entity_poly.type
_entity_poly.pdbx_seq_one_letter_code
_entity_poly.pdbx_strand_id
1 'polypeptide(L)'
;SKSLKMLVDRYPGTMAELARQAQIDRSSLYKIMDGKRMPNRAQLQRLIHALGLNARQAEHLTTQYDELRSGAQAHRTDEALYELLQTAMRSRDNLMNDVLAPMPRSEADLEAAFTSRCYQGYQAVTQQLHLLLTRYLRSEEKRPLMLSPFVGERALSSILIGAFSAEASSKPVWHLLRFVTNNDAQENFIGNVRTVSRALPFLVLRSMQYEARLSCAPSAGPLPGLLMPVYVLFPDVVVFMDLNLQKCICLTEPSVVQCLRMEFSRQYLEAPVIFSLASDAHSFEQAMAFGNQLLDNETEACYMRAQPPVSKFIDMEMIGRYAPQALAALETMPGLADYMQAWLTAPYEFYFSEDGLMDFVRTGCIVDVDASLTGPLPPEARRELLLRMRTACENNTAVLRIVSAEAFPLDPHITVTAFRGRSVVFCTLSDDPQEGFCREYTLRDAMLANRLADYMSNLKDSSLVCTQRYTLEYIDFCLRLL
;
A
#
# COMPACT_ATOMS: atom_id res chain seq x y z
N SER A 1 -1.90 -28.68 16.32
CA SER A 1 -2.20 -29.27 17.63
C SER A 1 -0.97 -29.66 18.44
N LYS A 2 0.14 -30.16 17.83
CA LYS A 2 1.35 -30.54 18.57
C LYS A 2 1.97 -29.38 19.36
N SER A 3 2.07 -28.19 18.76
CA SER A 3 2.64 -27.00 19.42
C SER A 3 1.79 -26.53 20.60
N LEU A 4 0.46 -26.47 20.43
CA LEU A 4 -0.43 -26.12 21.52
C LEU A 4 -0.37 -27.15 22.66
N LYS A 5 -0.30 -28.45 22.34
CA LYS A 5 -0.16 -29.50 23.34
C LYS A 5 1.14 -29.35 24.16
N MET A 6 2.27 -29.09 23.51
CA MET A 6 3.55 -28.85 24.20
C MET A 6 3.51 -27.63 25.14
N LEU A 7 2.76 -26.58 24.76
CA LEU A 7 2.61 -25.39 25.58
C LEU A 7 1.72 -25.63 26.78
N VAL A 8 0.63 -26.41 26.61
CA VAL A 8 -0.28 -26.82 27.70
C VAL A 8 0.38 -27.81 28.65
N ASP A 9 1.21 -28.73 28.16
CA ASP A 9 1.97 -29.64 28.98
C ASP A 9 2.99 -28.94 29.92
N ARG A 10 3.35 -27.70 29.59
CA ARG A 10 4.21 -26.81 30.42
C ARG A 10 3.42 -25.90 31.36
N TYR A 11 2.09 -25.88 31.25
CA TYR A 11 1.27 -25.05 32.09
C TYR A 11 1.32 -25.53 33.54
N PRO A 12 1.61 -24.65 34.53
CA PRO A 12 1.85 -25.05 35.90
C PRO A 12 0.57 -25.47 36.69
N GLY A 13 -0.60 -25.19 36.11
CA GLY A 13 -1.91 -25.49 36.71
C GLY A 13 -2.57 -26.73 36.12
N THR A 14 -3.78 -26.99 36.57
CA THR A 14 -4.62 -28.10 36.08
C THR A 14 -5.35 -27.71 34.76
N MET A 15 -5.76 -28.73 33.99
CA MET A 15 -6.62 -28.53 32.81
C MET A 15 -7.95 -27.83 33.14
N ALA A 16 -8.46 -28.03 34.36
CA ALA A 16 -9.70 -27.41 34.84
C ALA A 16 -9.47 -25.89 35.08
N GLU A 17 -8.32 -25.52 35.62
CA GLU A 17 -7.93 -24.12 35.82
C GLU A 17 -7.71 -23.42 34.51
N LEU A 18 -7.00 -24.05 33.57
CA LEU A 18 -6.77 -23.50 32.21
C LEU A 18 -8.11 -23.30 31.50
N ALA A 19 -9.03 -24.28 31.54
CA ALA A 19 -10.36 -24.18 30.96
C ALA A 19 -11.15 -22.99 31.52
N ARG A 20 -11.10 -22.78 32.83
CA ARG A 20 -11.74 -21.66 33.53
C ARG A 20 -11.13 -20.31 33.11
N GLN A 21 -9.80 -20.20 33.11
CA GLN A 21 -9.10 -18.96 32.74
C GLN A 21 -9.34 -18.61 31.28
N ALA A 22 -9.29 -19.59 30.36
CA ALA A 22 -9.56 -19.38 28.93
C ALA A 22 -11.06 -19.23 28.60
N GLN A 23 -11.96 -19.40 29.61
CA GLN A 23 -13.41 -19.38 29.39
C GLN A 23 -13.87 -20.37 28.32
N ILE A 24 -13.32 -21.57 28.34
CA ILE A 24 -13.64 -22.66 27.41
C ILE A 24 -14.14 -23.85 28.29
N ASP A 25 -15.22 -24.51 27.88
CA ASP A 25 -15.63 -25.69 28.58
C ASP A 25 -14.58 -26.79 28.49
N ARG A 26 -14.45 -27.57 29.56
CA ARG A 26 -13.42 -28.58 29.73
C ARG A 26 -13.42 -29.63 28.61
N SER A 27 -14.62 -30.03 28.15
CA SER A 27 -14.75 -31.03 27.09
C SER A 27 -14.30 -30.47 25.72
N SER A 28 -14.59 -29.21 25.45
CA SER A 28 -14.11 -28.50 24.26
C SER A 28 -12.60 -28.33 24.30
N LEU A 29 -12.02 -27.99 25.46
CA LEU A 29 -10.57 -27.85 25.60
C LEU A 29 -9.85 -29.18 25.28
N TYR A 30 -10.35 -30.32 25.83
CA TYR A 30 -9.78 -31.64 25.50
C TYR A 30 -9.89 -31.97 24.00
N LYS A 31 -11.03 -31.67 23.35
CA LYS A 31 -11.21 -31.89 21.92
C LYS A 31 -10.24 -31.05 21.09
N ILE A 32 -9.98 -29.83 21.55
CA ILE A 32 -8.97 -28.93 20.90
C ILE A 32 -7.57 -29.52 21.09
N MET A 33 -7.22 -29.99 22.28
CA MET A 33 -5.92 -30.59 22.56
C MET A 33 -5.66 -31.83 21.75
N ASP A 34 -6.68 -32.68 21.59
CA ASP A 34 -6.65 -33.92 20.80
C ASP A 34 -6.65 -33.64 19.27
N GLY A 35 -6.80 -32.36 18.83
CA GLY A 35 -6.94 -32.01 17.44
C GLY A 35 -8.26 -32.41 16.79
N LYS A 36 -9.25 -32.84 17.60
CA LYS A 36 -10.61 -33.23 17.12
C LYS A 36 -11.50 -32.02 16.84
N ARG A 37 -11.12 -30.87 17.35
CA ARG A 37 -11.82 -29.60 17.14
C ARG A 37 -10.82 -28.47 17.05
N MET A 38 -11.05 -27.58 16.09
CA MET A 38 -10.29 -26.34 15.98
C MET A 38 -10.93 -25.27 16.88
N PRO A 39 -10.16 -24.53 17.71
CA PRO A 39 -10.71 -23.40 18.45
C PRO A 39 -11.16 -22.31 17.47
N ASN A 40 -12.13 -21.49 17.83
CA ASN A 40 -12.33 -20.22 17.14
C ASN A 40 -11.26 -19.20 17.58
N ARG A 41 -11.13 -18.09 16.84
CA ARG A 41 -10.05 -17.10 17.07
C ARG A 41 -10.13 -16.51 18.48
N ALA A 42 -11.33 -16.19 18.98
CA ALA A 42 -11.52 -15.69 20.33
C ALA A 42 -11.10 -16.73 21.39
N GLN A 43 -11.37 -18.01 21.16
CA GLN A 43 -10.91 -19.10 22.04
C GLN A 43 -9.38 -19.23 22.01
N LEU A 44 -8.76 -19.10 20.84
CA LEU A 44 -7.30 -19.13 20.70
C LEU A 44 -6.63 -17.98 21.47
N GLN A 45 -7.14 -16.77 21.33
CA GLN A 45 -6.62 -15.59 22.06
C GLN A 45 -6.74 -15.75 23.58
N ARG A 46 -7.89 -16.26 24.05
CA ARG A 46 -8.06 -16.54 25.47
C ARG A 46 -7.11 -17.64 25.99
N LEU A 47 -6.83 -18.65 25.15
CA LEU A 47 -5.84 -19.68 25.48
C LEU A 47 -4.41 -19.11 25.51
N ILE A 48 -4.04 -18.27 24.57
CA ILE A 48 -2.74 -17.56 24.55
C ILE A 48 -2.55 -16.76 25.84
N HIS A 49 -3.58 -16.01 26.23
CA HIS A 49 -3.57 -15.21 27.46
C HIS A 49 -3.51 -16.08 28.72
N ALA A 50 -4.35 -17.12 28.81
CA ALA A 50 -4.38 -18.03 29.95
C ALA A 50 -3.08 -18.84 30.11
N LEU A 51 -2.40 -19.16 29.03
CA LEU A 51 -1.11 -19.83 29.06
C LEU A 51 0.08 -18.88 29.34
N GLY A 52 -0.15 -17.56 29.41
CA GLY A 52 0.90 -16.56 29.68
C GLY A 52 2.01 -16.57 28.63
N LEU A 53 1.66 -16.80 27.35
CA LEU A 53 2.65 -16.88 26.27
C LEU A 53 3.30 -15.52 26.03
N ASN A 54 4.62 -15.52 25.80
CA ASN A 54 5.31 -14.32 25.33
C ASN A 54 4.93 -14.00 23.87
N ALA A 55 5.22 -12.76 23.43
CA ALA A 55 4.85 -12.27 22.10
C ALA A 55 5.27 -13.23 20.97
N ARG A 56 6.50 -13.74 20.99
CA ARG A 56 7.02 -14.67 19.97
C ARG A 56 6.27 -16.04 19.96
N GLN A 57 5.91 -16.55 21.13
CA GLN A 57 5.16 -17.81 21.23
C GLN A 57 3.70 -17.61 20.79
N ALA A 58 3.11 -16.47 21.14
CA ALA A 58 1.75 -16.10 20.74
C ALA A 58 1.66 -15.95 19.22
N GLU A 59 2.60 -15.22 18.61
CA GLU A 59 2.72 -15.06 17.16
C GLU A 59 2.87 -16.40 16.43
N HIS A 60 3.80 -17.24 16.87
CA HIS A 60 4.02 -18.56 16.28
C HIS A 60 2.77 -19.45 16.34
N LEU A 61 2.05 -19.45 17.47
CA LEU A 61 0.84 -20.23 17.62
C LEU A 61 -0.31 -19.69 16.76
N THR A 62 -0.40 -18.37 16.63
CA THR A 62 -1.40 -17.71 15.78
C THR A 62 -1.13 -18.00 14.31
N THR A 63 0.12 -17.91 13.86
CA THR A 63 0.53 -18.27 12.49
C THR A 63 0.16 -19.72 12.16
N GLN A 64 0.51 -20.68 13.03
CA GLN A 64 0.13 -22.09 12.85
C GLN A 64 -1.39 -22.32 12.82
N TYR A 65 -2.14 -21.54 13.59
CA TYR A 65 -3.59 -21.60 13.58
C TYR A 65 -4.16 -21.11 12.24
N ASP A 66 -3.66 -19.98 11.75
CA ASP A 66 -4.10 -19.37 10.49
C ASP A 66 -3.73 -20.27 9.29
N GLU A 67 -2.55 -20.89 9.31
CA GLU A 67 -2.13 -21.93 8.34
C GLU A 67 -3.09 -23.14 8.31
N LEU A 68 -3.47 -23.62 9.48
CA LEU A 68 -4.39 -24.77 9.59
C LEU A 68 -5.83 -24.41 9.19
N ARG A 69 -6.25 -23.18 9.47
CA ARG A 69 -7.62 -22.71 9.19
C ARG A 69 -7.85 -22.44 7.72
N SER A 70 -6.88 -21.83 7.06
CA SER A 70 -6.99 -21.38 5.68
C SER A 70 -6.33 -22.30 4.65
N GLY A 71 -5.61 -23.33 5.14
CA GLY A 71 -4.69 -24.11 4.29
C GLY A 71 -3.42 -23.31 3.98
N ALA A 72 -2.29 -24.00 3.87
CA ALA A 72 -0.98 -23.37 3.69
C ALA A 72 -0.92 -22.41 2.48
N GLN A 73 -1.73 -22.66 1.46
CA GLN A 73 -1.77 -21.83 0.25
C GLN A 73 -2.57 -20.54 0.42
N ALA A 74 -3.71 -20.57 1.12
CA ALA A 74 -4.49 -19.37 1.40
C ALA A 74 -3.71 -18.46 2.36
N HIS A 75 -3.03 -19.01 3.36
CA HIS A 75 -2.15 -18.24 4.26
C HIS A 75 -1.05 -17.50 3.51
N ARG A 76 -0.36 -18.13 2.56
CA ARG A 76 0.66 -17.48 1.73
C ARG A 76 0.11 -16.36 0.85
N THR A 77 -1.13 -16.50 0.40
CA THR A 77 -1.83 -15.43 -0.33
C THR A 77 -2.13 -14.25 0.58
N ASP A 78 -2.67 -14.51 1.78
CA ASP A 78 -2.96 -13.48 2.77
C ASP A 78 -1.70 -12.76 3.25
N GLU A 79 -0.58 -13.48 3.41
CA GLU A 79 0.74 -12.91 3.72
C GLU A 79 1.22 -11.96 2.61
N ALA A 80 1.09 -12.36 1.34
CA ALA A 80 1.48 -11.51 0.22
C ALA A 80 0.60 -10.24 0.10
N LEU A 81 -0.69 -10.34 0.37
CA LEU A 81 -1.61 -9.20 0.40
C LEU A 81 -1.34 -8.28 1.60
N TYR A 82 -0.98 -8.84 2.75
CA TYR A 82 -0.52 -8.08 3.91
C TYR A 82 0.75 -7.31 3.63
N GLU A 83 1.77 -7.95 3.03
CA GLU A 83 3.01 -7.30 2.59
C GLU A 83 2.72 -6.16 1.58
N LEU A 84 1.77 -6.36 0.67
CA LEU A 84 1.35 -5.35 -0.29
C LEU A 84 0.76 -4.12 0.42
N LEU A 85 -0.19 -4.32 1.33
CA LEU A 85 -0.81 -3.23 2.09
C LEU A 85 0.21 -2.52 2.98
N GLN A 86 1.07 -3.26 3.70
CA GLN A 86 2.13 -2.65 4.50
C GLN A 86 3.08 -1.81 3.65
N THR A 87 3.44 -2.28 2.47
CA THR A 87 4.32 -1.53 1.56
C THR A 87 3.63 -0.29 1.01
N ALA A 88 2.35 -0.40 0.65
CA ALA A 88 1.56 0.71 0.15
C ALA A 88 1.38 1.83 1.18
N MET A 89 1.21 1.45 2.45
CA MET A 89 0.96 2.39 3.56
C MET A 89 2.22 2.95 4.22
N ARG A 90 3.43 2.60 3.73
CA ARG A 90 4.67 3.16 4.23
C ARG A 90 4.82 4.61 3.83
N SER A 91 5.10 5.46 4.80
CA SER A 91 5.42 6.86 4.55
C SER A 91 6.70 7.02 3.73
N ARG A 92 6.80 8.14 3.02
CA ARG A 92 8.02 8.58 2.33
C ARG A 92 9.23 8.57 3.27
N ASP A 93 9.07 9.05 4.50
CA ASP A 93 10.14 9.13 5.49
C ASP A 93 10.65 7.74 5.90
N ASN A 94 9.75 6.76 6.05
CA ASN A 94 10.12 5.38 6.33
C ASN A 94 10.85 4.72 5.15
N LEU A 95 10.51 5.08 3.91
CA LEU A 95 11.24 4.64 2.73
C LEU A 95 12.64 5.25 2.67
N MET A 96 12.79 6.51 3.08
CA MET A 96 14.07 7.23 3.09
C MET A 96 15.04 6.71 4.15
N ASN A 97 14.56 6.22 5.29
CA ASN A 97 15.41 5.63 6.34
C ASN A 97 16.14 4.35 5.88
N ASP A 98 15.64 3.67 4.86
CA ASP A 98 16.26 2.49 4.25
C ASP A 98 17.35 2.85 3.21
N VAL A 99 17.56 4.14 2.93
CA VAL A 99 18.48 4.62 1.88
C VAL A 99 19.87 4.87 2.42
N LEU A 100 20.83 4.06 2.00
CA LEU A 100 22.24 4.10 2.41
C LEU A 100 23.21 4.52 1.29
N ALA A 101 22.77 5.29 0.31
CA ALA A 101 23.62 5.65 -0.82
C ALA A 101 24.51 6.88 -0.52
N PRO A 102 25.83 6.81 -0.71
CA PRO A 102 26.70 7.97 -0.56
C PRO A 102 26.44 8.98 -1.69
N MET A 103 26.21 10.22 -1.31
CA MET A 103 26.03 11.32 -2.29
C MET A 103 27.34 11.60 -3.05
N PRO A 104 27.30 11.92 -4.36
CA PRO A 104 28.48 12.35 -5.08
C PRO A 104 29.03 13.65 -4.51
N ARG A 105 30.37 13.73 -4.37
CA ARG A 105 31.04 14.85 -3.67
C ARG A 105 31.47 15.99 -4.62
N SER A 106 31.55 15.72 -5.94
CA SER A 106 31.99 16.73 -6.91
C SER A 106 31.42 16.50 -8.33
N GLU A 107 31.45 17.54 -9.16
CA GLU A 107 31.10 17.43 -10.59
C GLU A 107 32.09 16.53 -11.35
N ALA A 108 33.37 16.52 -10.97
CA ALA A 108 34.37 15.66 -11.57
C ALA A 108 34.05 14.15 -11.38
N ASP A 109 33.43 13.78 -10.23
CA ASP A 109 32.97 12.42 -10.00
C ASP A 109 31.84 12.03 -10.96
N LEU A 110 30.95 12.97 -11.29
CA LEU A 110 29.85 12.74 -12.22
C LEU A 110 30.34 12.54 -13.67
N GLU A 111 31.34 13.28 -14.11
CA GLU A 111 31.96 13.11 -15.43
C GLU A 111 32.75 11.80 -15.53
N ALA A 112 33.50 11.46 -14.48
CA ALA A 112 34.27 10.22 -14.43
C ALA A 112 33.39 8.95 -14.47
N ALA A 113 32.13 9.05 -14.01
CA ALA A 113 31.17 7.95 -14.05
C ALA A 113 30.74 7.57 -15.49
N PHE A 114 30.92 8.48 -16.45
CA PHE A 114 30.50 8.28 -17.84
C PHE A 114 31.59 7.61 -18.68
N THR A 115 31.88 6.36 -18.38
CA THR A 115 32.84 5.54 -19.14
C THR A 115 32.37 4.10 -19.24
N SER A 116 32.67 3.44 -20.37
CA SER A 116 32.42 1.99 -20.51
C SER A 116 33.38 1.22 -19.62
N ARG A 117 32.88 0.66 -18.52
CA ARG A 117 33.67 -0.05 -17.51
C ARG A 117 32.88 -1.18 -16.85
N CYS A 118 33.63 -2.11 -16.27
CA CYS A 118 33.11 -3.11 -15.35
C CYS A 118 33.46 -2.71 -13.91
N TYR A 119 32.46 -2.73 -13.02
CA TYR A 119 32.65 -2.47 -11.60
C TYR A 119 32.38 -3.75 -10.82
N GLN A 120 33.13 -4.00 -9.75
CA GLN A 120 33.03 -5.15 -8.90
C GLN A 120 32.95 -4.75 -7.43
N GLY A 121 32.12 -5.46 -6.68
CA GLY A 121 31.79 -5.17 -5.28
C GLY A 121 30.58 -4.26 -5.11
N TYR A 122 29.75 -4.58 -4.12
CA TYR A 122 28.48 -3.92 -3.85
C TYR A 122 28.64 -2.37 -3.76
N GLN A 123 29.65 -1.90 -3.03
CA GLN A 123 29.90 -0.48 -2.83
C GLN A 123 30.24 0.24 -4.16
N ALA A 124 31.08 -0.36 -5.00
CA ALA A 124 31.45 0.24 -6.29
C ALA A 124 30.25 0.30 -7.25
N VAL A 125 29.43 -0.75 -7.29
CA VAL A 125 28.23 -0.81 -8.13
C VAL A 125 27.19 0.19 -7.68
N THR A 126 26.90 0.26 -6.37
CA THR A 126 25.91 1.20 -5.83
C THR A 126 26.35 2.65 -5.98
N GLN A 127 27.64 2.95 -5.77
CA GLN A 127 28.21 4.28 -6.00
C GLN A 127 28.09 4.69 -7.47
N GLN A 128 28.41 3.80 -8.41
CA GLN A 128 28.31 4.07 -9.84
C GLN A 128 26.87 4.36 -10.27
N LEU A 129 25.91 3.55 -9.79
CA LEU A 129 24.49 3.79 -10.05
C LEU A 129 24.02 5.13 -9.52
N HIS A 130 24.44 5.47 -8.30
CA HIS A 130 24.06 6.74 -7.68
C HIS A 130 24.62 7.93 -8.46
N LEU A 131 25.87 7.87 -8.90
CA LEU A 131 26.49 8.90 -9.75
C LEU A 131 25.73 9.09 -11.07
N LEU A 132 25.39 8.00 -11.76
CA LEU A 132 24.63 8.06 -13.02
C LEU A 132 23.21 8.59 -12.81
N LEU A 133 22.52 8.19 -11.73
CA LEU A 133 21.20 8.71 -11.38
C LEU A 133 21.25 10.21 -11.08
N THR A 134 22.20 10.66 -10.25
CA THR A 134 22.36 12.08 -9.91
C THR A 134 22.63 12.91 -11.16
N ARG A 135 23.53 12.45 -12.05
CA ARG A 135 23.80 13.10 -13.32
C ARG A 135 22.54 13.20 -14.19
N TYR A 136 21.78 12.11 -14.33
CA TYR A 136 20.54 12.10 -15.09
C TYR A 136 19.50 13.06 -14.49
N LEU A 137 19.32 13.04 -13.19
CA LEU A 137 18.34 13.88 -12.50
C LEU A 137 18.66 15.38 -12.60
N ARG A 138 19.93 15.75 -12.57
CA ARG A 138 20.40 17.15 -12.73
C ARG A 138 20.45 17.64 -14.18
N SER A 139 20.42 16.73 -15.14
CA SER A 139 20.43 17.10 -16.56
C SER A 139 19.08 17.68 -17.00
N GLU A 140 19.05 18.40 -18.11
CA GLU A 140 17.80 18.84 -18.79
C GLU A 140 17.18 17.73 -19.66
N GLU A 141 17.73 16.53 -19.63
CA GLU A 141 17.28 15.39 -20.40
C GLU A 141 15.84 14.98 -20.01
N LYS A 142 14.98 14.83 -21.03
CA LYS A 142 13.56 14.47 -20.84
C LYS A 142 13.23 13.03 -21.27
N ARG A 143 14.20 12.33 -21.90
CA ARG A 143 13.98 10.92 -22.25
C ARG A 143 13.87 10.06 -20.99
N PRO A 144 12.98 9.04 -20.98
CA PRO A 144 12.73 8.25 -19.78
C PRO A 144 13.94 7.42 -19.35
N LEU A 145 14.11 7.30 -18.02
CA LEU A 145 14.86 6.20 -17.44
C LEU A 145 14.05 4.92 -17.61
N MET A 146 14.66 3.86 -18.15
CA MET A 146 13.96 2.60 -18.43
C MET A 146 14.48 1.51 -17.51
N LEU A 147 13.56 0.83 -16.82
CA LEU A 147 13.87 -0.17 -15.81
C LEU A 147 13.47 -1.57 -16.26
N SER A 148 14.40 -2.51 -16.12
CA SER A 148 14.15 -3.93 -16.41
C SER A 148 13.17 -4.57 -15.44
N PRO A 149 12.57 -5.73 -15.78
CA PRO A 149 11.61 -6.42 -14.90
C PRO A 149 12.14 -6.79 -13.51
N PHE A 150 13.45 -6.79 -13.31
CA PHE A 150 14.09 -7.22 -12.06
C PHE A 150 14.53 -6.05 -11.15
N VAL A 151 14.22 -4.81 -11.51
CA VAL A 151 14.62 -3.63 -10.73
C VAL A 151 13.93 -3.55 -9.37
N GLY A 152 12.83 -4.25 -9.16
CA GLY A 152 12.13 -4.31 -7.88
C GLY A 152 12.87 -5.04 -6.75
N GLU A 153 14.14 -5.43 -6.91
CA GLU A 153 14.96 -5.91 -5.80
C GLU A 153 15.23 -4.78 -4.80
N ARG A 154 15.13 -5.11 -3.50
CA ARG A 154 15.08 -4.12 -2.41
C ARG A 154 16.23 -3.11 -2.45
N ALA A 155 17.46 -3.58 -2.67
CA ALA A 155 18.64 -2.72 -2.68
C ALA A 155 18.62 -1.69 -3.84
N LEU A 156 18.22 -2.12 -5.05
CA LEU A 156 18.16 -1.25 -6.21
C LEU A 156 17.00 -0.25 -6.11
N SER A 157 15.85 -0.69 -5.60
CA SER A 157 14.72 0.20 -5.33
C SER A 157 15.10 1.30 -4.34
N SER A 158 15.82 0.97 -3.26
CA SER A 158 16.29 1.96 -2.28
C SER A 158 17.23 2.99 -2.89
N ILE A 159 18.13 2.57 -3.78
CA ILE A 159 19.04 3.51 -4.49
C ILE A 159 18.26 4.47 -5.38
N LEU A 160 17.29 3.95 -6.16
CA LEU A 160 16.45 4.77 -7.03
C LEU A 160 15.61 5.77 -6.22
N ILE A 161 14.92 5.29 -5.18
CA ILE A 161 14.10 6.11 -4.29
C ILE A 161 14.93 7.22 -3.68
N GLY A 162 16.13 6.89 -3.15
CA GLY A 162 17.01 7.88 -2.54
C GLY A 162 17.49 8.95 -3.50
N ALA A 163 17.89 8.56 -4.71
CA ALA A 163 18.32 9.51 -5.71
C ALA A 163 17.19 10.47 -6.15
N PHE A 164 15.99 9.93 -6.41
CA PHE A 164 14.84 10.74 -6.81
C PHE A 164 14.29 11.62 -5.68
N SER A 165 14.45 11.21 -4.44
CA SER A 165 14.02 12.03 -3.29
C SER A 165 14.98 13.18 -3.00
N ALA A 166 16.26 13.02 -3.33
CA ALA A 166 17.29 14.04 -3.09
C ALA A 166 17.26 15.18 -4.12
N GLU A 167 16.67 14.96 -5.28
CA GLU A 167 16.65 15.92 -6.38
C GLU A 167 15.21 16.40 -6.65
N ALA A 168 15.02 17.71 -6.80
CA ALA A 168 13.71 18.33 -7.01
C ALA A 168 13.13 18.16 -8.43
N SER A 169 13.90 17.54 -9.36
CA SER A 169 13.51 17.47 -10.75
C SER A 169 12.62 16.26 -11.04
N SER A 170 11.46 16.50 -11.66
CA SER A 170 10.55 15.43 -12.09
C SER A 170 11.04 14.80 -13.39
N LYS A 171 11.25 13.48 -13.40
CA LYS A 171 11.74 12.71 -14.55
C LYS A 171 10.84 11.54 -14.89
N PRO A 172 10.64 11.25 -16.20
CA PRO A 172 9.87 10.08 -16.62
C PRO A 172 10.65 8.79 -16.36
N VAL A 173 9.95 7.81 -15.79
CA VAL A 173 10.47 6.47 -15.51
C VAL A 173 9.53 5.43 -16.10
N TRP A 174 10.03 4.63 -17.01
CA TRP A 174 9.33 3.51 -17.65
C TRP A 174 9.82 2.20 -17.06
N HIS A 175 8.92 1.44 -16.46
CA HIS A 175 9.24 0.17 -15.85
C HIS A 175 8.47 -0.97 -16.51
N LEU A 176 9.17 -1.97 -17.01
CA LEU A 176 8.55 -3.17 -17.55
C LEU A 176 8.48 -4.22 -16.44
N LEU A 177 7.32 -4.36 -15.79
CA LEU A 177 7.09 -5.40 -14.78
C LEU A 177 6.86 -6.76 -15.44
N ARG A 178 7.22 -7.84 -14.74
CA ARG A 178 7.00 -9.19 -15.24
C ARG A 178 6.05 -9.96 -14.33
N PHE A 179 4.92 -10.40 -14.91
CA PHE A 179 4.00 -11.31 -14.26
C PHE A 179 4.26 -12.75 -14.71
N VAL A 180 4.08 -13.66 -13.77
CA VAL A 180 4.20 -15.09 -14.01
C VAL A 180 2.89 -15.65 -14.50
N THR A 181 2.94 -16.50 -15.53
CA THR A 181 1.77 -17.12 -16.18
C THR A 181 2.01 -18.62 -16.40
N ASN A 182 2.57 -19.34 -15.41
CA ASN A 182 2.72 -20.78 -15.48
C ASN A 182 1.41 -21.52 -15.14
N ASN A 183 1.45 -22.85 -15.05
CA ASN A 183 0.28 -23.68 -14.77
C ASN A 183 -0.18 -23.64 -13.29
N ASP A 184 0.57 -23.04 -12.37
CA ASP A 184 0.18 -22.84 -10.97
C ASP A 184 -0.42 -21.44 -10.78
N ALA A 185 -1.73 -21.35 -10.90
CA ALA A 185 -2.45 -20.08 -10.81
C ALA A 185 -2.24 -19.36 -9.45
N GLN A 186 -2.06 -20.10 -8.36
CA GLN A 186 -1.89 -19.53 -7.04
C GLN A 186 -0.47 -19.01 -6.79
N GLU A 187 0.56 -19.79 -7.18
CA GLU A 187 1.95 -19.32 -7.13
C GLU A 187 2.14 -18.12 -8.06
N ASN A 188 1.49 -18.12 -9.22
CA ASN A 188 1.44 -16.96 -10.11
C ASN A 188 0.87 -15.75 -9.39
N PHE A 189 -0.28 -15.90 -8.74
CA PHE A 189 -0.92 -14.80 -8.02
C PHE A 189 0.01 -14.22 -6.95
N ILE A 190 0.57 -15.05 -6.07
CA ILE A 190 1.49 -14.63 -5.00
C ILE A 190 2.72 -13.91 -5.59
N GLY A 191 3.33 -14.48 -6.63
CA GLY A 191 4.47 -13.87 -7.32
C GLY A 191 4.14 -12.51 -7.94
N ASN A 192 2.96 -12.39 -8.54
CA ASN A 192 2.48 -11.15 -9.17
C ASN A 192 2.15 -10.08 -8.12
N VAL A 193 1.51 -10.45 -7.01
CA VAL A 193 1.28 -9.54 -5.86
C VAL A 193 2.61 -8.99 -5.33
N ARG A 194 3.62 -9.82 -5.15
CA ARG A 194 4.96 -9.37 -4.73
C ARG A 194 5.62 -8.46 -5.74
N THR A 195 5.42 -8.71 -7.05
CA THR A 195 5.92 -7.81 -8.10
C THR A 195 5.27 -6.43 -8.00
N VAL A 196 3.96 -6.38 -7.77
CA VAL A 196 3.22 -5.13 -7.51
C VAL A 196 3.75 -4.44 -6.26
N SER A 197 3.89 -5.16 -5.14
CA SER A 197 4.42 -4.61 -3.87
C SER A 197 5.77 -3.91 -4.05
N ARG A 198 6.66 -4.47 -4.87
CA ARG A 198 7.98 -3.88 -5.16
C ARG A 198 7.90 -2.59 -5.98
N ALA A 199 6.85 -2.41 -6.77
CA ALA A 199 6.64 -1.21 -7.57
C ALA A 199 6.00 -0.07 -6.77
N LEU A 200 5.24 -0.37 -5.71
CA LEU A 200 4.49 0.64 -4.94
C LEU A 200 5.36 1.79 -4.38
N PRO A 201 6.58 1.58 -3.87
CA PRO A 201 7.39 2.68 -3.36
C PRO A 201 7.69 3.77 -4.40
N PHE A 202 7.68 3.43 -5.69
CA PHE A 202 7.87 4.42 -6.76
C PHE A 202 6.65 5.33 -6.97
N LEU A 203 5.45 4.87 -6.60
CA LEU A 203 4.22 5.66 -6.75
C LEU A 203 4.15 6.83 -5.76
N VAL A 204 4.79 6.69 -4.60
CA VAL A 204 4.79 7.71 -3.53
C VAL A 204 5.68 8.91 -3.88
N LEU A 205 6.67 8.73 -4.79
CA LEU A 205 7.63 9.77 -5.14
C LEU A 205 7.08 10.72 -6.21
N ARG A 206 6.75 11.95 -5.84
CA ARG A 206 6.25 12.96 -6.78
C ARG A 206 7.32 13.45 -7.77
N SER A 207 8.60 13.35 -7.43
CA SER A 207 9.73 13.61 -8.33
C SER A 207 9.87 12.59 -9.47
N MET A 208 9.09 11.50 -9.42
CA MET A 208 9.13 10.42 -10.41
C MET A 208 7.81 10.39 -11.20
N GLN A 209 7.84 10.62 -12.50
CA GLN A 209 6.70 10.36 -13.38
C GLN A 209 6.74 8.87 -13.77
N TYR A 210 6.25 8.05 -12.85
CA TYR A 210 6.34 6.60 -12.96
C TYR A 210 5.20 6.01 -13.78
N GLU A 211 5.54 5.22 -14.79
CA GLU A 211 4.61 4.39 -15.55
C GLU A 211 5.15 2.97 -15.64
N ALA A 212 4.30 1.99 -15.32
CA ALA A 212 4.66 0.58 -15.43
C ALA A 212 3.74 -0.15 -16.39
N ARG A 213 4.34 -1.03 -17.20
CA ARG A 213 3.65 -1.91 -18.13
C ARG A 213 3.98 -3.36 -17.84
N LEU A 214 3.11 -4.26 -18.27
CA LEU A 214 3.13 -5.67 -17.93
C LEU A 214 3.70 -6.52 -19.05
N SER A 215 4.76 -7.26 -18.75
CA SER A 215 5.24 -8.37 -19.56
C SER A 215 4.88 -9.69 -18.89
N CYS A 216 4.31 -10.65 -19.62
CA CYS A 216 3.98 -11.97 -19.12
C CYS A 216 5.07 -12.98 -19.49
N ALA A 217 5.44 -13.84 -18.54
CA ALA A 217 6.43 -14.91 -18.75
C ALA A 217 6.09 -16.15 -17.93
N PRO A 218 6.51 -17.36 -18.36
CA PRO A 218 6.25 -18.60 -17.63
C PRO A 218 7.03 -18.71 -16.30
N SER A 219 7.97 -17.81 -16.05
CA SER A 219 8.77 -17.80 -14.82
C SER A 219 9.05 -16.37 -14.35
N ALA A 220 8.99 -16.14 -13.04
CA ALA A 220 9.35 -14.87 -12.41
C ALA A 220 10.87 -14.61 -12.41
N GLY A 221 11.68 -15.66 -12.49
CA GLY A 221 13.14 -15.57 -12.45
C GLY A 221 13.75 -15.10 -13.78
N PRO A 222 15.02 -14.70 -13.75
CA PRO A 222 15.77 -14.45 -14.98
C PRO A 222 15.82 -15.71 -15.84
N LEU A 223 15.91 -15.54 -17.14
CA LEU A 223 16.13 -16.67 -18.04
C LEU A 223 17.40 -17.43 -17.62
N PRO A 224 17.38 -18.78 -17.59
CA PRO A 224 18.56 -19.56 -17.28
C PRO A 224 19.72 -19.17 -18.20
N GLY A 225 20.89 -18.89 -17.61
CA GLY A 225 22.09 -18.47 -18.35
C GLY A 225 22.31 -16.98 -18.50
N LEU A 226 21.37 -16.12 -18.09
CA LEU A 226 21.59 -14.68 -18.02
C LEU A 226 22.45 -14.33 -16.80
N LEU A 227 23.70 -13.94 -17.04
CA LEU A 227 24.63 -13.56 -15.97
C LEU A 227 24.31 -12.20 -15.34
N MET A 228 23.69 -11.29 -16.09
CA MET A 228 23.33 -9.93 -15.68
C MET A 228 21.89 -9.62 -16.08
N PRO A 229 20.90 -10.13 -15.34
CA PRO A 229 19.48 -10.02 -15.72
C PRO A 229 18.86 -8.65 -15.44
N VAL A 230 19.50 -7.85 -14.60
CA VAL A 230 19.02 -6.52 -14.23
C VAL A 230 19.71 -5.49 -15.10
N TYR A 231 18.94 -4.58 -15.69
CA TYR A 231 19.52 -3.46 -16.43
C TYR A 231 18.72 -2.17 -16.21
N VAL A 232 19.45 -1.07 -16.24
CA VAL A 232 18.90 0.28 -16.22
C VAL A 232 19.41 1.00 -17.47
N LEU A 233 18.48 1.53 -18.27
CA LEU A 233 18.79 2.23 -19.52
C LEU A 233 18.62 3.75 -19.29
N PHE A 234 19.73 4.42 -19.12
CA PHE A 234 19.79 5.88 -19.17
C PHE A 234 19.72 6.36 -20.64
N PRO A 235 19.53 7.65 -20.89
CA PRO A 235 19.53 8.19 -22.26
C PRO A 235 20.79 7.89 -23.06
N ASP A 236 21.94 7.81 -22.40
CA ASP A 236 23.28 7.72 -22.97
C ASP A 236 24.16 6.62 -22.37
N VAL A 237 23.66 5.86 -21.40
CA VAL A 237 24.37 4.74 -20.75
C VAL A 237 23.41 3.58 -20.51
N VAL A 238 23.90 2.37 -20.70
CA VAL A 238 23.23 1.15 -20.25
C VAL A 238 24.05 0.52 -19.13
N VAL A 239 23.40 0.21 -18.02
CA VAL A 239 24.00 -0.51 -16.89
C VAL A 239 23.37 -1.88 -16.78
N PHE A 240 24.17 -2.93 -16.98
CA PHE A 240 23.78 -4.31 -16.70
C PHE A 240 24.33 -4.74 -15.34
N MET A 241 23.54 -5.45 -14.56
CA MET A 241 23.89 -5.85 -13.20
C MET A 241 23.49 -7.29 -12.89
N ASP A 242 24.20 -7.90 -11.97
CA ASP A 242 23.75 -9.13 -11.33
C ASP A 242 22.68 -8.82 -10.26
N LEU A 243 21.92 -9.84 -9.84
CA LEU A 243 20.83 -9.68 -8.87
C LEU A 243 21.29 -9.15 -7.50
N ASN A 244 22.54 -9.41 -7.13
CA ASN A 244 23.08 -9.02 -5.82
C ASN A 244 23.84 -7.70 -5.84
N LEU A 245 23.85 -6.97 -6.98
CA LEU A 245 24.61 -5.74 -7.18
C LEU A 245 26.11 -5.89 -6.86
N GLN A 246 26.68 -7.07 -7.10
CA GLN A 246 28.11 -7.32 -6.90
C GLN A 246 28.95 -6.99 -8.15
N LYS A 247 28.32 -6.98 -9.31
CA LYS A 247 28.96 -6.68 -10.58
C LYS A 247 28.04 -5.85 -11.46
N CYS A 248 28.61 -4.84 -12.13
CA CYS A 248 27.93 -4.16 -13.22
C CYS A 248 28.85 -3.87 -14.39
N ILE A 249 28.24 -3.77 -15.56
CA ILE A 249 28.88 -3.35 -16.81
C ILE A 249 28.13 -2.10 -17.28
N CYS A 250 28.85 -1.00 -17.41
CA CYS A 250 28.36 0.23 -18.03
C CYS A 250 28.80 0.26 -19.48
N LEU A 251 27.85 0.49 -20.40
CA LEU A 251 28.10 0.65 -21.83
C LEU A 251 27.65 2.04 -22.27
N THR A 252 28.56 2.77 -22.91
CA THR A 252 28.33 4.15 -23.38
C THR A 252 28.41 4.29 -24.90
N GLU A 253 28.61 3.18 -25.62
CA GLU A 253 28.64 3.21 -27.08
C GLU A 253 27.26 3.64 -27.64
N PRO A 254 27.13 4.77 -28.33
CA PRO A 254 25.84 5.34 -28.71
C PRO A 254 24.94 4.41 -29.54
N SER A 255 25.54 3.66 -30.47
CA SER A 255 24.81 2.70 -31.33
C SER A 255 24.20 1.54 -30.49
N VAL A 256 24.95 1.06 -29.51
CA VAL A 256 24.49 0.00 -28.61
C VAL A 256 23.39 0.51 -27.67
N VAL A 257 23.59 1.68 -27.06
CA VAL A 257 22.61 2.32 -26.18
C VAL A 257 21.31 2.56 -26.93
N GLN A 258 21.38 3.14 -28.12
CA GLN A 258 20.19 3.42 -28.94
C GLN A 258 19.46 2.13 -29.33
N CYS A 259 20.17 1.10 -29.77
CA CYS A 259 19.59 -0.19 -30.13
C CYS A 259 18.80 -0.80 -28.95
N LEU A 260 19.41 -0.85 -27.75
CA LEU A 260 18.78 -1.40 -26.56
C LEU A 260 17.57 -0.57 -26.10
N ARG A 261 17.65 0.76 -26.18
CA ARG A 261 16.53 1.64 -25.85
C ARG A 261 15.37 1.47 -26.84
N MET A 262 15.65 1.33 -28.13
CA MET A 262 14.61 1.06 -29.14
C MET A 262 13.92 -0.28 -28.89
N GLU A 263 14.67 -1.33 -28.61
CA GLU A 263 14.09 -2.65 -28.32
C GLU A 263 13.26 -2.65 -27.03
N PHE A 264 13.74 -1.99 -25.98
CA PHE A 264 12.95 -1.80 -24.76
C PHE A 264 11.65 -1.01 -25.06
N SER A 265 11.75 0.10 -25.79
CA SER A 265 10.58 0.92 -26.13
C SER A 265 9.55 0.12 -26.93
N ARG A 266 9.99 -0.73 -27.86
CA ARG A 266 9.09 -1.61 -28.61
C ARG A 266 8.34 -2.56 -27.67
N GLN A 267 9.07 -3.29 -26.81
CA GLN A 267 8.45 -4.22 -25.84
C GLN A 267 7.54 -3.48 -24.88
N TYR A 268 7.95 -2.31 -24.41
CA TYR A 268 7.20 -1.50 -23.47
C TYR A 268 5.88 -1.00 -24.08
N LEU A 269 5.91 -0.47 -25.30
CA LEU A 269 4.73 0.06 -25.98
C LEU A 269 3.71 -1.02 -26.38
N GLU A 270 4.18 -2.24 -26.66
CA GLU A 270 3.32 -3.41 -26.94
C GLU A 270 2.70 -3.99 -25.66
N ALA A 271 3.30 -3.77 -24.51
CA ALA A 271 2.83 -4.31 -23.24
C ALA A 271 1.63 -3.52 -22.68
N PRO A 272 0.63 -4.19 -22.07
CA PRO A 272 -0.49 -3.52 -21.42
C PRO A 272 -0.04 -2.68 -20.21
N VAL A 273 -0.64 -1.52 -20.05
CA VAL A 273 -0.43 -0.66 -18.87
C VAL A 273 -1.05 -1.33 -17.66
N ILE A 274 -0.27 -1.55 -16.62
CA ILE A 274 -0.75 -2.11 -15.36
C ILE A 274 -0.91 -1.03 -14.28
N PHE A 275 0.09 -0.17 -14.14
CA PHE A 275 0.00 1.04 -13.37
C PHE A 275 -0.06 2.23 -14.32
N SER A 276 -1.17 2.94 -14.30
CA SER A 276 -1.27 4.23 -14.95
C SER A 276 -1.44 5.30 -13.88
N LEU A 277 -0.78 6.42 -14.08
CA LEU A 277 -1.15 7.65 -13.43
C LEU A 277 -2.55 8.00 -13.96
N ALA A 278 -3.57 7.70 -13.18
CA ALA A 278 -4.95 7.88 -13.59
C ALA A 278 -5.36 9.36 -13.45
N SER A 279 -4.83 10.02 -12.42
CA SER A 279 -5.04 11.44 -12.18
C SER A 279 -3.78 12.04 -11.53
N ASP A 280 -3.27 13.10 -12.10
CA ASP A 280 -2.36 14.06 -11.45
C ASP A 280 -3.20 15.32 -11.23
N ALA A 281 -4.13 15.24 -10.28
CA ALA A 281 -5.15 16.24 -10.09
C ALA A 281 -4.55 17.48 -9.42
N HIS A 282 -4.44 18.54 -10.18
CA HIS A 282 -4.07 19.87 -9.65
C HIS A 282 -5.26 20.54 -8.97
N SER A 283 -6.47 20.00 -9.13
CA SER A 283 -7.67 20.48 -8.49
C SER A 283 -8.57 19.33 -8.02
N PHE A 284 -9.41 19.61 -7.04
CA PHE A 284 -10.44 18.70 -6.57
C PHE A 284 -11.40 18.25 -7.69
N GLU A 285 -11.72 19.16 -8.62
CA GLU A 285 -12.57 18.86 -9.78
C GLU A 285 -12.00 17.72 -10.65
N GLN A 286 -10.68 17.74 -10.89
CA GLN A 286 -10.02 16.67 -11.66
C GLN A 286 -10.03 15.34 -10.92
N ALA A 287 -9.77 15.35 -9.60
CA ALA A 287 -9.84 14.15 -8.77
C ALA A 287 -11.26 13.56 -8.75
N MET A 288 -12.27 14.40 -8.64
CA MET A 288 -13.68 14.02 -8.66
C MET A 288 -14.10 13.42 -10.00
N ALA A 289 -13.65 13.99 -11.13
CA ALA A 289 -13.96 13.47 -12.47
C ALA A 289 -13.42 12.05 -12.65
N PHE A 290 -12.27 11.74 -12.05
CA PHE A 290 -11.73 10.38 -12.02
C PHE A 290 -12.54 9.47 -11.07
N GLY A 291 -12.84 9.94 -9.88
CA GLY A 291 -13.64 9.20 -8.88
C GLY A 291 -15.01 8.78 -9.42
N ASN A 292 -15.68 9.65 -10.19
CA ASN A 292 -16.95 9.34 -10.84
C ASN A 292 -16.90 8.15 -11.80
N GLN A 293 -15.73 7.85 -12.38
CA GLN A 293 -15.56 6.68 -13.25
C GLN A 293 -15.47 5.36 -12.47
N LEU A 294 -15.12 5.42 -11.19
CA LEU A 294 -14.93 4.26 -10.32
C LEU A 294 -16.12 3.99 -9.40
N LEU A 295 -16.81 5.05 -8.97
CA LEU A 295 -17.95 4.95 -8.07
C LEU A 295 -19.23 4.68 -8.87
N ASP A 296 -19.95 3.65 -8.46
CA ASP A 296 -21.35 3.43 -8.78
C ASP A 296 -22.05 2.82 -7.56
N ASN A 297 -23.38 2.79 -7.59
CA ASN A 297 -24.19 2.35 -6.45
C ASN A 297 -24.10 0.84 -6.17
N GLU A 298 -23.46 0.06 -7.03
CA GLU A 298 -23.37 -1.40 -6.93
C GLU A 298 -21.97 -1.90 -6.59
N THR A 299 -20.94 -1.06 -6.81
CA THR A 299 -19.55 -1.48 -6.60
C THR A 299 -19.17 -1.40 -5.14
N GLU A 300 -18.95 -2.56 -4.52
CA GLU A 300 -18.37 -2.64 -3.18
C GLU A 300 -16.93 -2.15 -3.17
N ALA A 301 -16.60 -1.29 -2.23
CA ALA A 301 -15.25 -0.75 -2.06
C ALA A 301 -14.75 -0.94 -0.63
N CYS A 302 -13.48 -1.37 -0.52
CA CYS A 302 -12.76 -1.45 0.74
C CYS A 302 -11.68 -0.38 0.76
N TYR A 303 -11.72 0.50 1.76
CA TYR A 303 -10.80 1.61 1.94
C TYR A 303 -9.87 1.38 3.12
N MET A 304 -8.60 1.74 2.96
CA MET A 304 -7.63 1.82 4.06
C MET A 304 -6.89 3.16 3.95
N ARG A 305 -7.03 4.00 4.98
CA ARG A 305 -6.32 5.30 5.11
C ARG A 305 -6.31 5.75 6.57
N ALA A 306 -5.46 6.72 6.91
CA ALA A 306 -5.36 7.21 8.29
C ALA A 306 -6.65 7.85 8.79
N GLN A 307 -7.20 8.83 8.07
CA GLN A 307 -8.42 9.54 8.51
C GLN A 307 -9.69 8.70 8.22
N PRO A 308 -10.67 8.63 9.14
CA PRO A 308 -11.95 7.98 8.88
C PRO A 308 -12.76 8.69 7.77
N PRO A 309 -13.81 8.04 7.22
CA PRO A 309 -14.60 8.58 6.11
C PRO A 309 -15.64 9.61 6.59
N VAL A 310 -15.19 10.67 7.27
CA VAL A 310 -16.10 11.68 7.83
C VAL A 310 -16.93 12.37 6.76
N SER A 311 -16.39 12.54 5.56
CA SER A 311 -17.09 13.09 4.40
C SER A 311 -18.35 12.32 3.99
N LYS A 312 -18.40 11.00 4.24
CA LYS A 312 -19.57 10.15 3.98
C LYS A 312 -20.77 10.42 4.90
N PHE A 313 -20.57 11.17 5.95
CA PHE A 313 -21.62 11.51 6.94
C PHE A 313 -22.09 12.96 6.82
N ILE A 314 -21.59 13.71 5.84
CA ILE A 314 -22.01 15.07 5.54
C ILE A 314 -23.27 15.02 4.68
N ASP A 315 -24.32 15.75 5.09
CA ASP A 315 -25.52 15.97 4.29
C ASP A 315 -25.62 17.42 3.81
N MET A 316 -26.59 17.68 2.96
CA MET A 316 -26.83 19.02 2.38
C MET A 316 -27.11 20.09 3.44
N GLU A 317 -27.73 19.74 4.56
CA GLU A 317 -27.99 20.66 5.66
C GLU A 317 -26.68 21.08 6.34
N MET A 318 -25.78 20.11 6.59
CA MET A 318 -24.46 20.41 7.14
C MET A 318 -23.60 21.22 6.18
N ILE A 319 -23.64 20.90 4.87
CA ILE A 319 -22.93 21.67 3.84
C ILE A 319 -23.40 23.13 3.88
N GLY A 320 -24.70 23.38 3.86
CA GLY A 320 -25.25 24.72 3.92
C GLY A 320 -24.89 25.50 5.19
N ARG A 321 -24.76 24.79 6.33
CA ARG A 321 -24.45 25.37 7.62
C ARG A 321 -22.96 25.63 7.84
N TYR A 322 -22.09 24.72 7.43
CA TYR A 322 -20.67 24.72 7.79
C TYR A 322 -19.69 24.86 6.61
N ALA A 323 -20.15 24.68 5.39
CA ALA A 323 -19.33 24.71 4.18
C ALA A 323 -20.05 25.41 3.01
N PRO A 324 -20.40 26.69 3.16
CA PRO A 324 -21.17 27.45 2.12
C PRO A 324 -20.42 27.53 0.79
N GLN A 325 -19.09 27.48 0.78
CA GLN A 325 -18.26 27.41 -0.44
C GLN A 325 -18.51 26.09 -1.20
N ALA A 326 -18.63 24.96 -0.48
CA ALA A 326 -18.98 23.68 -1.07
C ALA A 326 -20.40 23.69 -1.66
N LEU A 327 -21.35 24.38 -1.01
CA LEU A 327 -22.70 24.55 -1.55
C LEU A 327 -22.69 25.34 -2.87
N ALA A 328 -21.92 26.42 -2.95
CA ALA A 328 -21.75 27.20 -4.18
C ALA A 328 -21.07 26.37 -5.28
N ALA A 329 -20.10 25.52 -4.92
CA ALA A 329 -19.44 24.61 -5.84
C ALA A 329 -20.39 23.53 -6.40
N LEU A 330 -21.33 23.01 -5.60
CA LEU A 330 -22.36 22.08 -6.05
C LEU A 330 -23.24 22.64 -7.17
N GLU A 331 -23.50 23.95 -7.12
CA GLU A 331 -24.28 24.64 -8.15
C GLU A 331 -23.47 24.93 -9.42
N THR A 332 -22.15 25.06 -9.32
CA THR A 332 -21.29 25.57 -10.39
C THR A 332 -20.34 24.53 -10.98
N MET A 333 -20.00 23.46 -10.24
CA MET A 333 -19.11 22.40 -10.71
C MET A 333 -19.90 21.25 -11.35
N PRO A 334 -19.75 21.00 -12.67
CA PRO A 334 -20.42 19.89 -13.33
C PRO A 334 -20.00 18.54 -12.72
N GLY A 335 -21.00 17.70 -12.39
CA GLY A 335 -20.77 16.35 -11.88
C GLY A 335 -20.44 16.24 -10.38
N LEU A 336 -20.28 17.35 -9.64
CA LEU A 336 -20.01 17.29 -8.20
C LEU A 336 -21.19 16.70 -7.42
N ALA A 337 -22.43 17.06 -7.79
CA ALA A 337 -23.61 16.49 -7.16
C ALA A 337 -23.74 14.98 -7.40
N ASP A 338 -23.47 14.52 -8.64
CA ASP A 338 -23.49 13.11 -8.99
C ASP A 338 -22.38 12.33 -8.25
N TYR A 339 -21.17 12.90 -8.16
CA TYR A 339 -20.08 12.33 -7.40
C TYR A 339 -20.44 12.20 -5.92
N MET A 340 -20.95 13.24 -5.30
CA MET A 340 -21.37 13.19 -3.90
C MET A 340 -22.48 12.17 -3.68
N GLN A 341 -23.47 12.10 -4.57
CA GLN A 341 -24.52 11.11 -4.47
C GLN A 341 -23.95 9.68 -4.56
N ALA A 342 -23.10 9.41 -5.53
CA ALA A 342 -22.43 8.12 -5.69
C ALA A 342 -21.55 7.81 -4.47
N TRP A 343 -20.78 8.80 -3.99
CA TRP A 343 -19.95 8.65 -2.78
C TRP A 343 -20.76 8.29 -1.56
N LEU A 344 -21.86 8.99 -1.30
CA LEU A 344 -22.71 8.78 -0.13
C LEU A 344 -23.44 7.43 -0.14
N THR A 345 -23.84 6.94 -1.33
CA THR A 345 -24.69 5.75 -1.47
C THR A 345 -23.91 4.45 -1.74
N ALA A 346 -22.70 4.53 -2.29
CA ALA A 346 -21.90 3.34 -2.59
C ALA A 346 -21.62 2.50 -1.33
N PRO A 347 -21.79 1.16 -1.37
CA PRO A 347 -21.45 0.28 -0.27
C PRO A 347 -19.94 0.27 -0.03
N TYR A 348 -19.55 0.31 1.25
CA TYR A 348 -18.13 0.40 1.62
C TYR A 348 -17.79 -0.24 2.97
N GLU A 349 -16.55 -0.68 3.09
CA GLU A 349 -15.88 -1.00 4.34
C GLU A 349 -14.69 -0.05 4.53
N PHE A 350 -14.45 0.41 5.75
CA PHE A 350 -13.43 1.43 6.01
C PHE A 350 -12.54 1.07 7.19
N TYR A 351 -11.24 1.11 6.95
CA TYR A 351 -10.18 0.82 7.92
C TYR A 351 -9.34 2.07 8.12
N PHE A 352 -9.21 2.56 9.35
CA PHE A 352 -8.56 3.83 9.66
C PHE A 352 -7.76 3.75 10.98
N SER A 353 -6.95 4.78 11.28
CA SER A 353 -6.12 4.83 12.49
C SER A 353 -6.73 5.70 13.59
N GLU A 354 -6.31 5.44 14.84
CA GLU A 354 -6.60 6.32 15.98
C GLU A 354 -6.06 7.72 15.75
N ASP A 355 -4.80 7.82 15.27
CA ASP A 355 -4.14 9.10 15.00
C ASP A 355 -4.90 9.92 13.96
N GLY A 356 -5.36 9.29 12.87
CA GLY A 356 -6.14 9.99 11.83
C GLY A 356 -7.51 10.48 12.31
N LEU A 357 -8.18 9.72 13.21
CA LEU A 357 -9.40 10.17 13.85
C LEU A 357 -9.10 11.33 14.83
N MET A 358 -8.06 11.21 15.64
CA MET A 358 -7.65 12.23 16.59
C MET A 358 -7.24 13.53 15.88
N ASP A 359 -6.56 13.42 14.73
CA ASP A 359 -6.18 14.57 13.93
C ASP A 359 -7.42 15.33 13.39
N PHE A 360 -8.41 14.60 12.87
CA PHE A 360 -9.70 15.21 12.52
C PHE A 360 -10.37 15.91 13.72
N VAL A 361 -10.37 15.27 14.91
CA VAL A 361 -10.92 15.86 16.14
C VAL A 361 -10.23 17.16 16.51
N ARG A 362 -8.90 17.23 16.36
CA ARG A 362 -8.13 18.44 16.70
C ARG A 362 -8.26 19.54 15.65
N THR A 363 -8.14 19.18 14.38
CA THR A 363 -8.03 20.18 13.29
C THR A 363 -9.36 20.52 12.64
N GLY A 364 -10.28 19.57 12.54
CA GLY A 364 -11.51 19.70 11.77
C GLY A 364 -11.30 19.63 10.26
N CYS A 365 -10.07 19.38 9.79
CA CYS A 365 -9.76 19.26 8.37
C CYS A 365 -10.21 17.89 7.84
N ILE A 366 -10.82 17.88 6.67
CA ILE A 366 -11.24 16.67 5.95
C ILE A 366 -10.25 16.44 4.81
N VAL A 367 -9.48 15.34 4.86
CA VAL A 367 -8.38 15.10 3.92
C VAL A 367 -8.81 14.78 2.48
N ASP A 368 -10.02 14.26 2.29
CA ASP A 368 -10.56 13.89 0.98
C ASP A 368 -11.45 14.98 0.34
N VAL A 369 -11.45 16.16 0.93
CA VAL A 369 -12.15 17.33 0.39
C VAL A 369 -11.18 18.51 0.36
N ASP A 370 -11.17 19.23 -0.76
CA ASP A 370 -10.32 20.42 -0.88
C ASP A 370 -10.62 21.43 0.23
N ALA A 371 -9.59 21.89 0.93
CA ALA A 371 -9.71 22.83 2.04
C ALA A 371 -10.35 24.16 1.63
N SER A 372 -10.29 24.55 0.36
CA SER A 372 -10.97 25.72 -0.17
C SER A 372 -12.51 25.59 -0.18
N LEU A 373 -13.01 24.34 -0.18
CA LEU A 373 -14.44 24.05 -0.17
C LEU A 373 -15.04 23.97 1.24
N THR A 374 -14.34 23.36 2.18
CA THR A 374 -14.88 23.13 3.52
C THR A 374 -14.18 23.93 4.62
N GLY A 375 -12.89 24.17 4.49
CA GLY A 375 -12.06 24.67 5.58
C GLY A 375 -12.07 23.75 6.81
N PRO A 376 -11.44 24.15 7.92
CA PRO A 376 -11.54 23.44 9.18
C PRO A 376 -12.97 23.53 9.76
N LEU A 377 -13.60 22.40 10.01
CA LEU A 377 -14.93 22.34 10.60
C LEU A 377 -14.92 22.77 12.08
N PRO A 378 -15.93 23.53 12.56
CA PRO A 378 -16.04 23.91 13.96
C PRO A 378 -16.36 22.69 14.84
N PRO A 379 -16.10 22.75 16.19
CA PRO A 379 -16.31 21.64 17.09
C PRO A 379 -17.71 21.00 17.03
N GLU A 380 -18.75 21.82 16.85
CA GLU A 380 -20.13 21.34 16.77
C GLU A 380 -20.37 20.45 15.54
N ALA A 381 -19.81 20.85 14.38
CA ALA A 381 -19.88 20.05 13.15
C ALA A 381 -19.09 18.73 13.28
N ARG A 382 -17.88 18.78 13.88
CA ARG A 382 -17.08 17.57 14.16
C ARG A 382 -17.85 16.61 15.04
N ARG A 383 -18.46 17.13 16.13
CA ARG A 383 -19.27 16.33 17.04
C ARG A 383 -20.47 15.67 16.33
N GLU A 384 -21.18 16.42 15.49
CA GLU A 384 -22.31 15.89 14.72
C GLU A 384 -21.88 14.77 13.78
N LEU A 385 -20.78 14.94 13.04
CA LEU A 385 -20.22 13.91 12.16
C LEU A 385 -19.80 12.66 12.92
N LEU A 386 -19.13 12.80 14.05
CA LEU A 386 -18.73 11.65 14.89
C LEU A 386 -19.94 10.91 15.46
N LEU A 387 -21.02 11.60 15.83
CA LEU A 387 -22.26 10.97 16.28
C LEU A 387 -22.92 10.16 15.17
N ARG A 388 -22.96 10.68 13.94
CA ARG A 388 -23.49 9.98 12.77
C ARG A 388 -22.63 8.75 12.44
N MET A 389 -21.30 8.89 12.45
CA MET A 389 -20.35 7.81 12.23
C MET A 389 -20.49 6.72 13.31
N ARG A 390 -20.62 7.12 14.58
CA ARG A 390 -20.87 6.21 15.71
C ARG A 390 -22.15 5.39 15.51
N THR A 391 -23.24 6.07 15.16
CA THR A 391 -24.54 5.46 14.91
C THR A 391 -24.49 4.45 13.76
N ALA A 392 -23.81 4.80 12.66
CA ALA A 392 -23.63 3.91 11.50
C ALA A 392 -22.82 2.64 11.89
N CYS A 393 -21.77 2.82 12.68
CA CYS A 393 -20.96 1.71 13.18
C CYS A 393 -21.76 0.81 14.13
N GLU A 394 -22.52 1.38 15.07
CA GLU A 394 -23.32 0.65 16.05
C GLU A 394 -24.45 -0.17 15.39
N ASN A 395 -25.13 0.42 14.42
CA ASN A 395 -26.22 -0.20 13.67
C ASN A 395 -25.75 -1.14 12.55
N ASN A 396 -24.42 -1.29 12.35
CA ASN A 396 -23.80 -2.05 11.24
C ASN A 396 -24.27 -1.59 9.84
N THR A 397 -24.66 -0.33 9.68
CA THR A 397 -24.93 0.26 8.34
C THR A 397 -23.65 0.63 7.63
N ALA A 398 -22.52 0.68 8.34
CA ALA A 398 -21.18 0.83 7.80
C ALA A 398 -20.20 -0.05 8.58
N VAL A 399 -19.27 -0.70 7.87
CA VAL A 399 -18.14 -1.40 8.49
C VAL A 399 -17.01 -0.38 8.71
N LEU A 400 -16.86 0.04 9.95
CA LEU A 400 -15.83 0.99 10.38
C LEU A 400 -14.94 0.32 11.44
N ARG A 401 -13.63 0.25 11.21
CA ARG A 401 -12.68 -0.40 12.12
C ARG A 401 -11.40 0.40 12.26
N ILE A 402 -10.92 0.52 13.48
CA ILE A 402 -9.59 1.06 13.76
C ILE A 402 -8.56 -0.05 13.53
N VAL A 403 -7.54 0.27 12.76
CA VAL A 403 -6.41 -0.61 12.47
C VAL A 403 -5.43 -0.56 13.64
N SER A 404 -4.85 -1.69 14.01
CA SER A 404 -3.75 -1.71 14.96
C SER A 404 -2.53 -0.95 14.37
N ALA A 405 -2.02 0.05 15.07
CA ALA A 405 -0.84 0.81 14.63
C ALA A 405 0.41 -0.07 14.46
N GLU A 406 0.51 -1.17 15.23
CA GLU A 406 1.58 -2.15 15.10
C GLU A 406 1.47 -2.95 13.79
N ALA A 407 0.23 -3.21 13.32
CA ALA A 407 -0.02 -3.97 12.10
C ALA A 407 0.13 -3.11 10.84
N PHE A 408 -0.48 -1.93 10.85
CA PHE A 408 -0.48 -1.01 9.70
C PHE A 408 -0.24 0.43 10.18
N PRO A 409 1.01 0.91 10.13
CA PRO A 409 1.29 2.33 10.36
C PRO A 409 0.77 3.14 9.16
N LEU A 410 -0.46 3.64 9.27
CA LEU A 410 -1.12 4.35 8.18
C LEU A 410 -0.53 5.75 8.01
N ASP A 411 0.03 6.02 6.82
CA ASP A 411 0.44 7.37 6.43
C ASP A 411 -0.80 8.24 6.17
N PRO A 412 -0.88 9.47 6.72
CA PRO A 412 -2.02 10.36 6.51
C PRO A 412 -2.24 10.76 5.05
N HIS A 413 -1.19 10.72 4.23
CA HIS A 413 -1.22 11.12 2.81
C HIS A 413 -1.46 9.96 1.84
N ILE A 414 -1.65 8.73 2.34
CA ILE A 414 -1.80 7.55 1.48
C ILE A 414 -3.18 6.92 1.69
N THR A 415 -3.85 6.62 0.59
CA THR A 415 -5.09 5.83 0.59
C THR A 415 -4.93 4.64 -0.35
N VAL A 416 -5.36 3.47 0.09
CA VAL A 416 -5.55 2.29 -0.75
C VAL A 416 -7.02 1.94 -0.81
N THR A 417 -7.54 1.81 -2.02
CA THR A 417 -8.94 1.43 -2.25
C THR A 417 -9.00 0.23 -3.17
N ALA A 418 -9.64 -0.84 -2.73
CA ALA A 418 -9.96 -1.99 -3.56
C ALA A 418 -11.42 -1.91 -4.01
N PHE A 419 -11.64 -1.68 -5.30
CA PHE A 419 -12.96 -1.71 -5.95
C PHE A 419 -13.22 -3.12 -6.47
N ARG A 420 -14.14 -3.84 -5.85
CA ARG A 420 -14.43 -5.24 -6.15
C ARG A 420 -14.81 -5.43 -7.63
N GLY A 421 -14.16 -6.39 -8.30
CA GLY A 421 -14.37 -6.68 -9.71
C GLY A 421 -13.75 -5.71 -10.71
N ARG A 422 -13.08 -4.65 -10.25
CA ARG A 422 -12.56 -3.58 -11.12
C ARG A 422 -11.05 -3.35 -10.98
N SER A 423 -10.63 -2.71 -9.91
CA SER A 423 -9.26 -2.21 -9.79
C SER A 423 -8.87 -1.96 -8.34
N VAL A 424 -7.56 -1.79 -8.12
CA VAL A 424 -7.02 -1.22 -6.89
C VAL A 424 -6.50 0.18 -7.21
N VAL A 425 -6.87 1.15 -6.37
CA VAL A 425 -6.41 2.54 -6.50
C VAL A 425 -5.49 2.86 -5.32
N PHE A 426 -4.33 3.41 -5.64
CA PHE A 426 -3.39 3.98 -4.70
C PHE A 426 -3.42 5.49 -4.89
N CYS A 427 -3.85 6.22 -3.87
CA CYS A 427 -3.93 7.68 -3.90
C CYS A 427 -2.90 8.25 -2.94
N THR A 428 -2.12 9.23 -3.40
CA THR A 428 -1.21 10.03 -2.57
C THR A 428 -1.69 11.47 -2.55
N LEU A 429 -1.97 11.99 -1.36
CA LEU A 429 -2.37 13.37 -1.13
C LEU A 429 -1.14 14.27 -0.95
N SER A 430 -1.25 15.55 -1.19
CA SER A 430 -0.19 16.52 -0.94
C SER A 430 -0.70 17.65 -0.06
N ASP A 431 0.15 18.08 0.88
CA ASP A 431 -0.06 19.30 1.67
C ASP A 431 0.47 20.54 0.95
N ASP A 432 1.26 20.37 -0.13
CA ASP A 432 1.78 21.47 -0.91
C ASP A 432 0.84 21.80 -2.08
N PRO A 433 0.16 22.96 -2.06
CA PRO A 433 -0.72 23.37 -3.14
C PRO A 433 -0.04 23.46 -4.52
N GLN A 434 1.30 23.62 -4.56
CA GLN A 434 2.05 23.66 -5.80
C GLN A 434 2.24 22.26 -6.42
N GLU A 435 2.17 21.21 -5.61
CA GLU A 435 2.28 19.83 -6.05
C GLU A 435 0.96 19.24 -6.56
N GLY A 436 -0.14 19.98 -6.48
CA GLY A 436 -1.49 19.52 -6.82
C GLY A 436 -2.19 18.83 -5.66
N PHE A 437 -3.48 18.51 -5.85
CA PHE A 437 -4.34 17.95 -4.79
C PHE A 437 -4.00 16.49 -4.47
N CYS A 438 -3.96 15.63 -5.50
CA CYS A 438 -3.65 14.21 -5.32
C CYS A 438 -3.08 13.57 -6.59
N ARG A 439 -2.39 12.45 -6.40
CA ARG A 439 -2.02 11.52 -7.48
C ARG A 439 -2.69 10.19 -7.26
N GLU A 440 -3.36 9.71 -8.29
CA GLU A 440 -4.07 8.44 -8.25
C GLU A 440 -3.47 7.48 -9.28
N TYR A 441 -3.05 6.32 -8.80
CA TYR A 441 -2.54 5.24 -9.61
C TYR A 441 -3.53 4.08 -9.59
N THR A 442 -4.04 3.72 -10.76
CA THR A 442 -4.94 2.60 -10.90
C THR A 442 -4.19 1.35 -11.34
N LEU A 443 -4.34 0.29 -10.58
CA LEU A 443 -3.95 -1.07 -10.94
C LEU A 443 -5.18 -1.81 -11.46
N ARG A 444 -5.23 -2.06 -12.78
CA ARG A 444 -6.37 -2.70 -13.47
C ARG A 444 -6.20 -4.21 -13.52
N ASP A 445 -6.41 -4.86 -12.38
CA ASP A 445 -6.45 -6.32 -12.26
C ASP A 445 -7.63 -6.72 -11.38
N ALA A 446 -8.71 -7.21 -12.00
CA ALA A 446 -9.93 -7.57 -11.31
C ALA A 446 -9.72 -8.73 -10.31
N MET A 447 -8.81 -9.67 -10.59
CA MET A 447 -8.51 -10.77 -9.67
C MET A 447 -7.80 -10.26 -8.42
N LEU A 448 -6.80 -9.38 -8.58
CA LEU A 448 -6.15 -8.76 -7.43
C LEU A 448 -7.11 -7.87 -6.66
N ALA A 449 -7.92 -7.07 -7.34
CA ALA A 449 -8.93 -6.23 -6.70
C ALA A 449 -9.90 -7.04 -5.83
N ASN A 450 -10.42 -8.16 -6.36
CA ASN A 450 -11.30 -9.07 -5.61
C ASN A 450 -10.59 -9.69 -4.41
N ARG A 451 -9.39 -10.25 -4.60
CA ARG A 451 -8.62 -10.89 -3.53
C ARG A 451 -8.24 -9.89 -2.44
N LEU A 452 -7.85 -8.67 -2.82
CA LEU A 452 -7.53 -7.62 -1.87
C LEU A 452 -8.78 -7.15 -1.11
N ALA A 453 -9.91 -6.96 -1.79
CA ALA A 453 -11.18 -6.63 -1.15
C ALA A 453 -11.62 -7.73 -0.18
N ASP A 454 -11.54 -9.03 -0.57
CA ASP A 454 -11.83 -10.16 0.30
C ASP A 454 -10.91 -10.18 1.54
N TYR A 455 -9.61 -9.95 1.34
CA TYR A 455 -8.63 -9.88 2.42
C TYR A 455 -8.96 -8.73 3.38
N MET A 456 -9.20 -7.52 2.85
CA MET A 456 -9.55 -6.35 3.67
C MET A 456 -10.86 -6.58 4.42
N SER A 457 -11.90 -7.12 3.77
CA SER A 457 -13.17 -7.45 4.43
C SER A 457 -13.02 -8.48 5.55
N ASN A 458 -12.06 -9.41 5.44
CA ASN A 458 -11.77 -10.39 6.50
C ASN A 458 -10.94 -9.80 7.65
N LEU A 459 -10.33 -8.62 7.50
CA LEU A 459 -9.59 -7.96 8.57
C LEU A 459 -10.45 -7.71 9.81
N LYS A 460 -11.74 -7.42 9.66
CA LYS A 460 -12.68 -7.21 10.78
C LYS A 460 -12.74 -8.38 11.78
N ASP A 461 -12.40 -9.59 11.32
CA ASP A 461 -12.35 -10.81 12.13
C ASP A 461 -10.92 -11.18 12.56
N SER A 462 -9.93 -10.35 12.24
CA SER A 462 -8.51 -10.57 12.51
C SER A 462 -8.04 -9.83 13.76
N SER A 463 -6.84 -10.14 14.25
CA SER A 463 -6.17 -9.40 15.33
C SER A 463 -5.47 -8.13 14.82
N LEU A 464 -5.42 -7.91 13.50
CA LEU A 464 -4.78 -6.76 12.88
C LEU A 464 -5.62 -5.49 13.00
N VAL A 465 -6.90 -5.62 13.32
CA VAL A 465 -7.81 -4.49 13.56
C VAL A 465 -8.50 -4.62 14.91
N CYS A 466 -8.87 -3.50 15.47
CA CYS A 466 -9.60 -3.43 16.71
C CYS A 466 -11.04 -3.92 16.56
N THR A 467 -11.64 -4.40 17.65
CA THR A 467 -13.05 -4.82 17.64
C THR A 467 -13.97 -3.62 17.38
N GLN A 468 -15.19 -3.90 16.91
CA GLN A 468 -16.22 -2.84 16.77
C GLN A 468 -16.46 -2.12 18.10
N ARG A 469 -16.50 -2.85 19.20
CA ARG A 469 -16.66 -2.27 20.53
C ARG A 469 -15.56 -1.26 20.84
N TYR A 470 -14.30 -1.62 20.59
CA TYR A 470 -13.17 -0.70 20.79
C TYR A 470 -13.29 0.55 19.90
N THR A 471 -13.66 0.36 18.63
CA THR A 471 -13.88 1.49 17.68
C THR A 471 -14.96 2.44 18.24
N LEU A 472 -16.08 1.92 18.75
CA LEU A 472 -17.13 2.74 19.37
C LEU A 472 -16.66 3.45 20.64
N GLU A 473 -15.95 2.75 21.54
CA GLU A 473 -15.38 3.32 22.77
C GLU A 473 -14.39 4.46 22.46
N TYR A 474 -13.59 4.32 21.37
CA TYR A 474 -12.65 5.36 20.95
C TYR A 474 -13.37 6.56 20.31
N ILE A 475 -14.41 6.35 19.52
CA ILE A 475 -15.27 7.45 19.02
C ILE A 475 -15.92 8.19 20.21
N ASP A 476 -16.42 7.47 21.21
CA ASP A 476 -16.99 8.07 22.43
C ASP A 476 -15.94 8.85 23.24
N PHE A 477 -14.69 8.40 23.25
CA PHE A 477 -13.58 9.17 23.81
C PHE A 477 -13.35 10.47 23.05
N CYS A 478 -13.29 10.43 21.71
CA CYS A 478 -13.15 11.61 20.86
C CYS A 478 -14.31 12.61 21.03
N LEU A 479 -15.55 12.12 21.17
CA LEU A 479 -16.73 12.96 21.44
C LEU A 479 -16.67 13.72 22.77
N ARG A 480 -15.94 13.20 23.76
CA ARG A 480 -15.72 13.90 25.06
C ARG A 480 -14.67 15.00 24.97
N LEU A 481 -13.84 15.00 23.96
CA LEU A 481 -12.82 16.03 23.72
C LEU A 481 -13.35 17.25 22.98
N LEU A 482 -14.47 17.10 22.27
CA LEU A 482 -15.23 18.15 21.57
C LEU A 482 -16.33 18.73 22.45
#